data_cce19d7d477e75af80c5990755584cce
#
_entry.id   cce19d7d477e75af80c5990755584cce
#
_cell.length_a   1.000
_cell.length_b   1.000
_cell.length_c   1.000
_cell.angle_alpha   90.00
_cell.angle_beta   90.00
_cell.angle_gamma   90.00
#
_symmetry.space_group_name_H-M   'P 1'
#
loop_
_entity.id
_entity.type
_entity.pdbx_description
1 polymer ?
#
loop_
_entity_poly.entity_id
_entity_poly.type
_entity_poly.pdbx_seq_one_letter_code
_entity_poly.pdbx_strand_id
1 'polypeptide(L)'
;DQSDRRLYREEGLKVRSRKARRKAVGTRAPILVAAQPNARWSLDFVHDQFANGQRFRVLNVVDDVTRECLAAIPDTSISGRRVARELTALIERRGKPGMIVSDNGTELTSNAILRWCSEHRIEWHYIAPGKPMQNGFVESFNGRMRDELLNETMFRNLAHARIVIAAWATDYNTKRPHSALDYQTPAAYARTLTTAIARPAARDESSARRAIAQPAPIGINTNRAPVAAG
;
A
#
# COMPACT_ATOMS: atom_id res chain seq x y z
N ASP A 1 -41.51 -10.60 -7.24
CA ASP A 1 -42.86 -10.07 -7.37
C ASP A 1 -43.61 -10.19 -6.02
N GLN A 2 -44.50 -9.21 -5.71
CA GLN A 2 -45.25 -9.22 -4.42
C GLN A 2 -46.21 -10.42 -4.32
N SER A 3 -46.68 -10.93 -5.43
CA SER A 3 -47.54 -12.08 -5.54
C SER A 3 -46.87 -13.37 -5.08
N ASP A 4 -45.61 -13.59 -5.46
CA ASP A 4 -44.83 -14.77 -5.08
C ASP A 4 -44.53 -14.81 -3.57
N ARG A 5 -44.27 -13.66 -2.97
CA ARG A 5 -44.03 -13.55 -1.52
C ARG A 5 -45.27 -13.85 -0.68
N ARG A 6 -46.47 -13.58 -1.23
CA ARG A 6 -47.74 -13.87 -0.57
C ARG A 6 -48.01 -15.36 -0.57
N LEU A 7 -47.86 -16.03 -1.71
CA LEU A 7 -47.97 -17.48 -1.87
C LEU A 7 -47.03 -18.25 -0.94
N TYR A 8 -45.73 -17.87 -0.88
CA TYR A 8 -44.79 -18.51 0.01
C TYR A 8 -45.13 -18.36 1.50
N ARG A 9 -45.83 -17.29 1.88
CA ARG A 9 -46.26 -17.08 3.26
C ARG A 9 -47.51 -17.87 3.60
N GLU A 10 -48.43 -18.02 2.65
CA GLU A 10 -49.66 -18.82 2.80
C GLU A 10 -49.37 -20.32 2.88
N GLU A 11 -48.37 -20.80 2.13
CA GLU A 11 -47.92 -22.19 2.13
C GLU A 11 -46.91 -22.52 3.29
N GLY A 12 -46.65 -21.59 4.19
CA GLY A 12 -45.74 -21.82 5.33
C GLY A 12 -44.30 -22.09 4.98
N LEU A 13 -43.91 -21.80 3.74
CA LEU A 13 -42.54 -22.01 3.22
C LEU A 13 -41.64 -20.89 3.70
N LYS A 14 -40.70 -21.20 4.59
CA LYS A 14 -39.66 -20.29 5.02
C LYS A 14 -38.54 -20.20 3.96
N VAL A 15 -38.52 -19.12 3.18
CA VAL A 15 -37.36 -18.78 2.38
C VAL A 15 -36.17 -18.55 3.33
N ARG A 16 -35.17 -19.43 3.30
CA ARG A 16 -33.93 -19.22 4.05
C ARG A 16 -33.30 -17.90 3.60
N SER A 17 -33.47 -16.85 4.38
CA SER A 17 -32.71 -15.62 4.19
C SER A 17 -31.22 -15.97 4.26
N ARG A 18 -30.50 -15.78 3.15
CA ARG A 18 -29.05 -15.88 3.15
C ARG A 18 -28.54 -14.84 4.14
N LYS A 19 -27.95 -15.28 5.27
CA LYS A 19 -27.25 -14.37 6.18
C LYS A 19 -26.28 -13.56 5.35
N ALA A 20 -26.44 -12.25 5.34
CA ALA A 20 -25.54 -11.35 4.65
C ALA A 20 -24.11 -11.68 5.12
N ARG A 21 -23.20 -11.95 4.17
CA ARG A 21 -21.79 -12.14 4.45
C ARG A 21 -21.30 -10.86 5.15
N ARG A 22 -20.67 -10.98 6.31
CA ARG A 22 -19.98 -9.84 6.93
C ARG A 22 -18.96 -9.33 5.92
N LYS A 23 -19.19 -8.14 5.38
CA LYS A 23 -18.21 -7.45 4.54
C LYS A 23 -17.30 -6.67 5.46
N ALA A 24 -15.99 -6.73 5.21
CA ALA A 24 -15.05 -5.85 5.86
C ALA A 24 -15.40 -4.39 5.52
N VAL A 25 -15.49 -3.54 6.53
CA VAL A 25 -15.72 -2.12 6.37
C VAL A 25 -14.41 -1.43 6.69
N GLY A 26 -13.79 -0.80 5.68
CA GLY A 26 -12.58 -0.02 5.86
C GLY A 26 -12.83 1.31 6.58
N THR A 27 -11.79 1.83 7.21
CA THR A 27 -11.80 3.17 7.81
C THR A 27 -11.92 4.25 6.73
N ARG A 28 -12.73 5.29 6.98
CA ARG A 28 -13.00 6.39 6.03
C ARG A 28 -12.08 7.60 6.20
N ALA A 29 -11.10 7.52 7.11
CA ALA A 29 -10.16 8.60 7.36
C ALA A 29 -9.18 8.80 6.19
N PRO A 30 -8.66 10.04 5.98
CA PRO A 30 -7.55 10.26 5.06
C PRO A 30 -6.35 9.37 5.43
N ILE A 31 -5.79 8.69 4.45
CA ILE A 31 -4.64 7.80 4.67
C ILE A 31 -3.37 8.64 4.59
N LEU A 32 -2.74 8.89 5.74
CA LEU A 32 -1.41 9.48 5.80
C LEU A 32 -0.38 8.36 5.62
N VAL A 33 0.48 8.49 4.63
CA VAL A 33 1.51 7.50 4.30
C VAL A 33 2.88 8.08 4.62
N ALA A 34 3.65 7.37 5.45
CA ALA A 34 5.04 7.73 5.68
C ALA A 34 5.86 7.56 4.39
N ALA A 35 6.82 8.46 4.14
CA ALA A 35 7.69 8.41 2.97
C ALA A 35 8.82 7.38 3.15
N GLN A 36 8.47 6.13 3.39
CA GLN A 36 9.39 5.01 3.58
C GLN A 36 8.91 3.76 2.85
N PRO A 37 9.82 2.88 2.39
CA PRO A 37 9.46 1.60 1.80
C PRO A 37 8.55 0.79 2.74
N ASN A 38 7.62 0.04 2.18
CA ASN A 38 6.61 -0.75 2.88
C ASN A 38 5.64 0.06 3.76
N ALA A 39 5.57 1.39 3.64
CA ALA A 39 4.59 2.17 4.40
C ALA A 39 3.15 1.80 3.99
N ARG A 40 2.92 1.57 2.70
CA ARG A 40 1.62 1.15 2.16
C ARG A 40 1.77 0.28 0.94
N TRP A 41 1.08 -0.86 0.93
CA TRP A 41 0.93 -1.70 -0.25
C TRP A 41 -0.46 -1.58 -0.83
N SER A 42 -0.55 -1.40 -2.14
CA SER A 42 -1.81 -1.43 -2.90
C SER A 42 -1.94 -2.76 -3.63
N LEU A 43 -3.13 -3.35 -3.56
CA LEU A 43 -3.45 -4.61 -4.20
C LEU A 43 -4.62 -4.44 -5.17
N ASP A 44 -4.51 -5.13 -6.32
CA ASP A 44 -5.62 -5.24 -7.27
C ASP A 44 -5.44 -6.45 -8.19
N PHE A 45 -6.52 -6.83 -8.88
CA PHE A 45 -6.54 -7.89 -9.87
C PHE A 45 -6.66 -7.32 -11.28
N VAL A 46 -5.81 -7.80 -12.18
CA VAL A 46 -6.00 -7.62 -13.61
C VAL A 46 -6.37 -8.96 -14.24
N HIS A 47 -7.22 -8.94 -15.26
CA HIS A 47 -7.77 -10.14 -15.90
C HIS A 47 -7.32 -10.23 -17.35
N ASP A 48 -7.08 -11.47 -17.79
CA ASP A 48 -6.77 -11.80 -19.17
C ASP A 48 -7.19 -13.25 -19.49
N GLN A 49 -6.88 -13.73 -20.70
CA GLN A 49 -7.18 -15.07 -21.14
C GLN A 49 -6.01 -15.73 -21.88
N PHE A 50 -5.97 -17.04 -21.83
CA PHE A 50 -5.04 -17.83 -22.64
C PHE A 50 -5.53 -17.97 -24.08
N ALA A 51 -4.65 -18.43 -24.96
CA ALA A 51 -4.97 -18.67 -26.37
C ALA A 51 -6.18 -19.63 -26.58
N ASN A 52 -6.46 -20.50 -25.62
CA ASN A 52 -7.62 -21.40 -25.64
C ASN A 52 -8.91 -20.76 -25.09
N GLY A 53 -8.92 -19.47 -24.76
CA GLY A 53 -10.04 -18.73 -24.21
C GLY A 53 -10.27 -18.92 -22.71
N GLN A 54 -9.50 -19.77 -22.02
CA GLN A 54 -9.60 -19.90 -20.57
C GLN A 54 -9.09 -18.64 -19.88
N ARG A 55 -9.92 -18.06 -19.00
CA ARG A 55 -9.57 -16.84 -18.26
C ARG A 55 -8.59 -17.12 -17.13
N PHE A 56 -7.70 -16.17 -16.92
CA PHE A 56 -6.84 -16.10 -15.73
C PHE A 56 -6.84 -14.67 -15.19
N ARG A 57 -6.30 -14.50 -14.01
CA ARG A 57 -6.12 -13.18 -13.40
C ARG A 57 -4.76 -13.10 -12.75
N VAL A 58 -4.25 -11.89 -12.62
CA VAL A 58 -2.98 -11.60 -11.96
C VAL A 58 -3.28 -10.81 -10.70
N LEU A 59 -2.84 -11.30 -9.54
CA LEU A 59 -2.80 -10.52 -8.31
C LEU A 59 -1.55 -9.64 -8.35
N ASN A 60 -1.75 -8.34 -8.40
CA ASN A 60 -0.67 -7.37 -8.34
C ASN A 60 -0.59 -6.75 -6.94
N VAL A 61 0.63 -6.64 -6.43
CA VAL A 61 0.96 -5.97 -5.17
C VAL A 61 2.04 -4.94 -5.46
N VAL A 62 1.77 -3.68 -5.16
CA VAL A 62 2.67 -2.56 -5.42
C VAL A 62 2.96 -1.83 -4.12
N ASP A 63 4.21 -1.46 -3.90
CA ASP A 63 4.59 -0.50 -2.86
C ASP A 63 4.30 0.92 -3.35
N ASP A 64 3.40 1.62 -2.68
CA ASP A 64 2.95 2.94 -3.10
C ASP A 64 4.00 4.03 -3.00
N VAL A 65 5.02 3.84 -2.16
CA VAL A 65 6.11 4.80 -1.99
C VAL A 65 7.19 4.57 -3.03
N THR A 66 7.69 3.35 -3.15
CA THR A 66 8.79 3.01 -4.06
C THR A 66 8.34 2.73 -5.48
N ARG A 67 7.03 2.52 -5.72
CA ARG A 67 6.44 2.08 -6.99
C ARG A 67 6.89 0.69 -7.43
N GLU A 68 7.58 -0.05 -6.57
CA GLU A 68 7.99 -1.41 -6.90
C GLU A 68 6.78 -2.33 -7.04
N CYS A 69 6.77 -3.11 -8.10
CA CYS A 69 5.96 -4.32 -8.18
C CYS A 69 6.55 -5.36 -7.22
N LEU A 70 5.90 -5.59 -6.09
CA LEU A 70 6.34 -6.53 -5.07
C LEU A 70 5.93 -7.97 -5.42
N ALA A 71 4.80 -8.12 -6.11
CA ALA A 71 4.31 -9.39 -6.62
C ALA A 71 3.38 -9.16 -7.82
N ALA A 72 3.48 -10.04 -8.81
CA ALA A 72 2.56 -10.16 -9.93
C ALA A 72 2.30 -11.67 -10.15
N ILE A 73 1.19 -12.17 -9.62
CA ILE A 73 0.92 -13.61 -9.48
C ILE A 73 -0.24 -14.02 -10.38
N PRO A 74 0.02 -14.62 -11.56
CA PRO A 74 -1.02 -15.16 -12.42
C PRO A 74 -1.54 -16.50 -11.91
N ASP A 75 -2.87 -16.65 -11.91
CA ASP A 75 -3.52 -17.94 -11.69
C ASP A 75 -4.94 -17.95 -12.30
N THR A 76 -5.46 -19.13 -12.57
CA THR A 76 -6.84 -19.33 -13.03
C THR A 76 -7.85 -19.17 -11.90
N SER A 77 -7.42 -19.38 -10.66
CA SER A 77 -8.25 -19.20 -9.47
C SER A 77 -7.40 -18.72 -8.29
N ILE A 78 -7.73 -17.54 -7.76
CA ILE A 78 -7.07 -16.97 -6.58
C ILE A 78 -8.14 -16.72 -5.52
N SER A 79 -8.16 -17.54 -4.49
CA SER A 79 -9.03 -17.37 -3.33
C SER A 79 -8.39 -16.44 -2.29
N GLY A 80 -9.17 -15.92 -1.34
CA GLY A 80 -8.62 -15.14 -0.23
C GLY A 80 -7.58 -15.89 0.60
N ARG A 81 -7.67 -17.23 0.73
CA ARG A 81 -6.62 -18.05 1.36
C ARG A 81 -5.32 -18.01 0.56
N ARG A 82 -5.43 -18.02 -0.77
CA ARG A 82 -4.24 -17.92 -1.63
C ARG A 82 -3.62 -16.53 -1.51
N VAL A 83 -4.41 -15.46 -1.52
CA VAL A 83 -3.93 -14.10 -1.30
C VAL A 83 -3.18 -14.00 0.03
N ALA A 84 -3.77 -14.48 1.13
CA ALA A 84 -3.15 -14.47 2.45
C ALA A 84 -1.78 -15.18 2.47
N ARG A 85 -1.67 -16.35 1.83
CA ARG A 85 -0.40 -17.09 1.71
C ARG A 85 0.66 -16.31 0.92
N GLU A 86 0.29 -15.72 -0.20
CA GLU A 86 1.24 -14.92 -1.01
C GLU A 86 1.72 -13.67 -0.25
N LEU A 87 0.81 -13.02 0.49
CA LEU A 87 1.18 -11.88 1.32
C LEU A 87 2.09 -12.29 2.49
N THR A 88 1.88 -13.46 3.11
CA THR A 88 2.79 -13.99 4.14
C THR A 88 4.20 -14.18 3.56
N ALA A 89 4.32 -14.86 2.43
CA ALA A 89 5.61 -15.06 1.77
C ALA A 89 6.27 -13.71 1.34
N LEU A 90 5.46 -12.72 1.02
CA LEU A 90 5.95 -11.39 0.68
C LEU A 90 6.48 -10.66 1.90
N ILE A 91 5.78 -10.73 3.05
CA ILE A 91 6.20 -10.16 4.34
C ILE A 91 7.53 -10.77 4.81
N GLU A 92 7.70 -12.08 4.66
CA GLU A 92 8.95 -12.78 5.01
C GLU A 92 10.15 -12.26 4.23
N ARG A 93 9.95 -11.86 2.97
CA ARG A 93 11.03 -11.37 2.10
C ARG A 93 11.28 -9.87 2.19
N ARG A 94 10.24 -9.07 2.42
CA ARG A 94 10.29 -7.60 2.30
C ARG A 94 10.09 -6.88 3.62
N GLY A 95 9.65 -7.58 4.65
CA GLY A 95 9.16 -7.00 5.87
C GLY A 95 7.67 -6.64 5.80
N LYS A 96 7.12 -6.35 6.95
CA LYS A 96 5.69 -6.07 7.14
C LYS A 96 5.33 -4.69 6.62
N PRO A 97 4.23 -4.54 5.85
CA PRO A 97 3.72 -3.22 5.49
C PRO A 97 3.07 -2.50 6.68
N GLY A 98 3.10 -1.18 6.67
CA GLY A 98 2.36 -0.36 7.62
C GLY A 98 0.86 -0.51 7.44
N MET A 99 0.40 -0.58 6.19
CA MET A 99 -1.00 -0.85 5.83
C MET A 99 -1.12 -1.47 4.45
N ILE A 100 -2.28 -2.03 4.17
CA ILE A 100 -2.66 -2.54 2.85
C ILE A 100 -3.92 -1.82 2.38
N VAL A 101 -3.98 -1.49 1.10
CA VAL A 101 -5.14 -0.89 0.44
C VAL A 101 -5.59 -1.78 -0.73
N SER A 102 -6.87 -2.02 -0.86
CA SER A 102 -7.46 -2.72 -2.01
C SER A 102 -8.88 -2.27 -2.31
N ASP A 103 -9.40 -2.70 -3.44
CA ASP A 103 -10.82 -2.65 -3.72
C ASP A 103 -11.62 -3.60 -2.81
N ASN A 104 -12.96 -3.62 -3.00
CA ASN A 104 -13.88 -4.47 -2.24
C ASN A 104 -14.11 -5.83 -2.93
N GLY A 105 -13.16 -6.35 -3.68
CA GLY A 105 -13.24 -7.66 -4.32
C GLY A 105 -13.57 -8.77 -3.31
N THR A 106 -14.37 -9.75 -3.74
CA THR A 106 -14.86 -10.82 -2.85
C THR A 106 -13.75 -11.64 -2.21
N GLU A 107 -12.64 -11.80 -2.90
CA GLU A 107 -11.45 -12.50 -2.43
C GLU A 107 -10.75 -11.71 -1.33
N LEU A 108 -10.66 -10.38 -1.51
CA LEU A 108 -9.96 -9.46 -0.62
C LEU A 108 -10.78 -9.13 0.63
N THR A 109 -12.12 -9.25 0.56
CA THR A 109 -13.04 -9.05 1.70
C THR A 109 -13.45 -10.37 2.38
N SER A 110 -12.74 -11.47 2.09
CA SER A 110 -13.05 -12.80 2.62
C SER A 110 -12.68 -12.95 4.10
N ASN A 111 -13.35 -13.89 4.78
CA ASN A 111 -13.01 -14.23 6.18
C ASN A 111 -11.55 -14.67 6.35
N ALA A 112 -10.93 -15.25 5.30
CA ALA A 112 -9.54 -15.64 5.33
C ALA A 112 -8.61 -14.42 5.45
N ILE A 113 -8.90 -13.35 4.71
CA ILE A 113 -8.17 -12.08 4.79
C ILE A 113 -8.40 -11.40 6.14
N LEU A 114 -9.65 -11.34 6.63
CA LEU A 114 -9.94 -10.75 7.93
C LEU A 114 -9.17 -11.42 9.07
N ARG A 115 -9.12 -12.76 9.06
CA ARG A 115 -8.33 -13.53 10.03
C ARG A 115 -6.83 -13.24 9.89
N TRP A 116 -6.33 -13.28 8.67
CA TRP A 116 -4.93 -13.02 8.37
C TRP A 116 -4.49 -11.62 8.83
N CYS A 117 -5.31 -10.58 8.60
CA CYS A 117 -5.05 -9.22 9.09
C CYS A 117 -4.94 -9.17 10.61
N SER A 118 -5.84 -9.89 11.32
CA SER A 118 -5.81 -9.96 12.78
C SER A 118 -4.54 -10.66 13.29
N GLU A 119 -4.19 -11.81 12.71
CA GLU A 119 -3.00 -12.61 13.08
C GLU A 119 -1.70 -11.83 12.86
N HIS A 120 -1.60 -11.10 11.75
CA HIS A 120 -0.41 -10.32 11.39
C HIS A 120 -0.44 -8.88 11.93
N ARG A 121 -1.55 -8.45 12.56
CA ARG A 121 -1.76 -7.07 13.03
C ARG A 121 -1.49 -6.06 11.94
N ILE A 122 -2.12 -6.23 10.77
CA ILE A 122 -2.02 -5.36 9.60
C ILE A 122 -3.33 -4.62 9.41
N GLU A 123 -3.28 -3.30 9.26
CA GLU A 123 -4.41 -2.51 8.84
C GLU A 123 -4.69 -2.73 7.35
N TRP A 124 -5.94 -3.10 7.04
CA TRP A 124 -6.39 -3.25 5.68
C TRP A 124 -7.52 -2.27 5.38
N HIS A 125 -7.25 -1.35 4.48
CA HIS A 125 -8.19 -0.33 4.07
C HIS A 125 -8.84 -0.71 2.74
N TYR A 126 -10.16 -0.69 2.71
CA TYR A 126 -10.93 -0.88 1.50
C TYR A 126 -11.32 0.48 0.92
N ILE A 127 -11.06 0.69 -0.37
CA ILE A 127 -11.44 1.94 -1.04
C ILE A 127 -12.95 2.16 -0.95
N ALA A 128 -13.34 3.40 -0.72
CA ALA A 128 -14.76 3.75 -0.71
C ALA A 128 -15.32 3.67 -2.13
N PRO A 129 -16.56 3.18 -2.32
CA PRO A 129 -17.23 3.21 -3.61
C PRO A 129 -17.20 4.62 -4.22
N GLY A 130 -16.79 4.72 -5.51
CA GLY A 130 -16.68 5.99 -6.21
C GLY A 130 -15.43 6.83 -5.92
N LYS A 131 -14.42 6.29 -5.21
CA LYS A 131 -13.14 6.95 -4.96
C LYS A 131 -11.94 6.13 -5.48
N PRO A 132 -11.81 5.91 -6.78
CA PRO A 132 -10.74 5.11 -7.36
C PRO A 132 -9.34 5.68 -7.04
N MET A 133 -9.20 7.00 -6.90
CA MET A 133 -7.93 7.64 -6.56
C MET A 133 -7.24 7.06 -5.30
N GLN A 134 -7.97 6.39 -4.41
CA GLN A 134 -7.40 5.78 -3.21
C GLN A 134 -6.55 4.54 -3.54
N ASN A 135 -6.73 3.92 -4.71
CA ASN A 135 -5.94 2.78 -5.20
C ASN A 135 -5.17 3.10 -6.49
N GLY A 136 -5.02 4.38 -6.82
CA GLY A 136 -4.50 4.87 -8.10
C GLY A 136 -3.10 4.36 -8.47
N PHE A 137 -2.29 3.93 -7.50
CA PHE A 137 -0.94 3.43 -7.79
C PHE A 137 -0.96 2.05 -8.45
N VAL A 138 -1.67 1.10 -7.88
CA VAL A 138 -1.80 -0.22 -8.49
C VAL A 138 -2.69 -0.17 -9.74
N GLU A 139 -3.67 0.73 -9.81
CA GLU A 139 -4.45 0.96 -11.03
C GLU A 139 -3.57 1.46 -12.18
N SER A 140 -2.69 2.42 -11.91
CA SER A 140 -1.70 2.91 -12.89
C SER A 140 -0.71 1.83 -13.31
N PHE A 141 -0.27 1.00 -12.36
CA PHE A 141 0.56 -0.17 -12.65
C PHE A 141 -0.17 -1.18 -13.53
N ASN A 142 -1.42 -1.50 -13.21
CA ASN A 142 -2.26 -2.40 -14.00
C ASN A 142 -2.52 -1.89 -15.41
N GLY A 143 -2.72 -0.57 -15.57
CA GLY A 143 -2.81 0.07 -16.88
C GLY A 143 -1.57 -0.20 -17.73
N ARG A 144 -0.38 0.06 -17.18
CA ARG A 144 0.89 -0.22 -17.87
C ARG A 144 1.09 -1.70 -18.18
N MET A 145 0.79 -2.59 -17.22
CA MET A 145 0.86 -4.03 -17.46
C MET A 145 -0.07 -4.45 -18.61
N ARG A 146 -1.25 -3.86 -18.70
CA ARG A 146 -2.20 -4.12 -19.78
C ARG A 146 -1.66 -3.65 -21.11
N ASP A 147 -1.21 -2.39 -21.18
CA ASP A 147 -0.78 -1.77 -22.44
C ASP A 147 0.52 -2.38 -22.97
N GLU A 148 1.47 -2.69 -22.11
CA GLU A 148 2.81 -3.11 -22.50
C GLU A 148 3.01 -4.63 -22.55
N LEU A 149 2.12 -5.40 -21.93
CA LEU A 149 2.28 -6.84 -21.80
C LEU A 149 1.03 -7.63 -22.19
N LEU A 150 -0.12 -7.37 -21.51
CA LEU A 150 -1.28 -8.24 -21.67
C LEU A 150 -1.89 -8.12 -23.06
N ASN A 151 -2.01 -6.89 -23.58
CA ASN A 151 -2.54 -6.65 -24.91
C ASN A 151 -1.58 -7.11 -26.05
N GLU A 152 -0.28 -7.20 -25.75
CA GLU A 152 0.77 -7.51 -26.73
C GLU A 152 1.16 -9.01 -26.71
N THR A 153 0.65 -9.80 -25.75
CA THR A 153 1.10 -11.16 -25.54
C THR A 153 -0.05 -12.16 -25.63
N MET A 154 0.05 -13.12 -26.54
CA MET A 154 -0.82 -14.30 -26.54
C MET A 154 -0.29 -15.33 -25.55
N PHE A 155 -0.90 -15.45 -24.40
CA PHE A 155 -0.52 -16.41 -23.37
C PHE A 155 -0.98 -17.82 -23.74
N ARG A 156 -0.04 -18.75 -23.87
CA ARG A 156 -0.33 -20.14 -24.25
C ARG A 156 -0.99 -20.94 -23.12
N ASN A 157 -0.52 -20.75 -21.89
CA ASN A 157 -0.99 -21.42 -20.68
C ASN A 157 -0.45 -20.70 -19.43
N LEU A 158 -0.83 -21.19 -18.25
CA LEU A 158 -0.44 -20.58 -16.98
C LEU A 158 1.09 -20.59 -16.73
N ALA A 159 1.81 -21.64 -17.16
CA ALA A 159 3.26 -21.68 -17.01
C ALA A 159 3.93 -20.59 -17.84
N HIS A 160 3.48 -20.41 -19.09
CA HIS A 160 3.96 -19.31 -19.95
C HIS A 160 3.64 -17.94 -19.35
N ALA A 161 2.41 -17.73 -18.85
CA ALA A 161 2.03 -16.48 -18.20
C ALA A 161 2.92 -16.18 -16.98
N ARG A 162 3.24 -17.17 -16.15
CA ARG A 162 4.13 -16.99 -15.00
C ARG A 162 5.52 -16.51 -15.39
N ILE A 163 6.10 -17.08 -16.42
CA ILE A 163 7.44 -16.72 -16.90
C ILE A 163 7.44 -15.29 -17.45
N VAL A 164 6.51 -14.99 -18.35
CA VAL A 164 6.48 -13.70 -19.06
C VAL A 164 6.12 -12.55 -18.12
N ILE A 165 5.15 -12.75 -17.23
CA ILE A 165 4.75 -11.72 -16.25
C ILE A 165 5.87 -11.48 -15.23
N ALA A 166 6.57 -12.52 -14.76
CA ALA A 166 7.70 -12.35 -13.85
C ALA A 166 8.87 -11.58 -14.51
N ALA A 167 9.16 -11.87 -15.78
CA ALA A 167 10.18 -11.16 -16.54
C ALA A 167 9.82 -9.68 -16.72
N TRP A 168 8.56 -9.39 -17.08
CA TRP A 168 8.07 -8.02 -17.22
C TRP A 168 8.11 -7.25 -15.89
N ALA A 169 7.69 -7.86 -14.77
CA ALA A 169 7.74 -7.24 -13.45
C ALA A 169 9.18 -6.94 -13.02
N THR A 170 10.12 -7.81 -13.35
CA THR A 170 11.56 -7.59 -13.11
C THR A 170 12.06 -6.39 -13.94
N ASP A 171 11.72 -6.35 -15.23
CA ASP A 171 12.07 -5.26 -16.13
C ASP A 171 11.47 -3.93 -15.64
N TYR A 172 10.20 -3.93 -15.27
CA TYR A 172 9.51 -2.78 -14.69
C TYR A 172 10.26 -2.21 -13.47
N ASN A 173 10.68 -3.08 -12.55
CA ASN A 173 11.38 -2.64 -11.34
C ASN A 173 12.81 -2.17 -11.57
N THR A 174 13.52 -2.74 -12.55
CA THR A 174 14.99 -2.58 -12.65
C THR A 174 15.45 -1.76 -13.84
N LYS A 175 14.62 -1.63 -14.90
CA LYS A 175 15.05 -0.99 -16.15
C LYS A 175 14.21 0.21 -16.55
N ARG A 176 13.04 0.43 -15.93
CA ARG A 176 12.12 1.49 -16.36
C ARG A 176 12.22 2.70 -15.45
N PRO A 177 12.68 3.85 -15.95
CA PRO A 177 12.68 5.08 -15.18
C PRO A 177 11.27 5.64 -15.02
N HIS A 178 10.96 6.15 -13.86
CA HIS A 178 9.67 6.76 -13.53
C HIS A 178 9.85 8.25 -13.25
N SER A 179 9.10 9.10 -13.93
CA SER A 179 9.15 10.55 -13.72
C SER A 179 8.80 10.95 -12.28
N ALA A 180 7.87 10.23 -11.65
CA ALA A 180 7.49 10.45 -10.25
C ALA A 180 8.57 10.01 -9.24
N LEU A 181 9.66 9.40 -9.69
CA LEU A 181 10.80 8.94 -8.90
C LEU A 181 12.11 9.61 -9.36
N ASP A 182 12.03 10.85 -9.83
CA ASP A 182 13.18 11.58 -10.39
C ASP A 182 13.91 10.78 -11.49
N TYR A 183 13.13 10.11 -12.35
CA TYR A 183 13.62 9.24 -13.42
C TYR A 183 14.47 8.06 -12.94
N GLN A 184 14.39 7.70 -11.66
CA GLN A 184 14.95 6.46 -11.17
C GLN A 184 14.03 5.27 -11.45
N THR A 185 14.62 4.07 -11.51
CA THR A 185 13.82 2.85 -11.52
C THR A 185 13.26 2.58 -10.11
N PRO A 186 12.11 1.91 -9.97
CA PRO A 186 11.54 1.60 -8.66
C PRO A 186 12.54 0.95 -7.69
N ALA A 187 13.31 -0.03 -8.16
CA ALA A 187 14.31 -0.71 -7.33
C ALA A 187 15.50 0.20 -6.95
N ALA A 188 15.92 1.13 -7.83
CA ALA A 188 16.98 2.09 -7.50
C ALA A 188 16.48 3.08 -6.44
N TYR A 189 15.26 3.60 -6.62
CA TYR A 189 14.64 4.53 -5.67
C TYR A 189 14.44 3.89 -4.29
N ALA A 190 13.97 2.64 -4.23
CA ALA A 190 13.83 1.90 -2.98
C ALA A 190 15.17 1.77 -2.22
N ARG A 191 16.26 1.47 -2.93
CA ARG A 191 17.60 1.41 -2.33
C ARG A 191 18.03 2.77 -1.78
N THR A 192 17.80 3.86 -2.51
CA THR A 192 18.11 5.21 -2.07
C THR A 192 17.39 5.56 -0.76
N LEU A 193 16.10 5.29 -0.68
CA LEU A 193 15.31 5.52 0.54
C LEU A 193 15.80 4.67 1.71
N THR A 194 16.08 3.39 1.50
CA THR A 194 16.57 2.50 2.55
C THR A 194 17.92 2.99 3.08
N THR A 195 18.83 3.42 2.21
CA THR A 195 20.13 3.96 2.60
C THR A 195 20.00 5.29 3.35
N ALA A 196 19.08 6.16 2.92
CA ALA A 196 18.83 7.44 3.59
C ALA A 196 18.28 7.24 5.02
N ILE A 197 17.38 6.28 5.21
CA ILE A 197 16.80 5.93 6.51
C ILE A 197 17.84 5.26 7.42
N ALA A 198 18.73 4.44 6.86
CA ALA A 198 19.78 3.76 7.62
C ALA A 198 20.92 4.69 8.05
N ARG A 199 21.09 5.87 7.42
CA ARG A 199 22.03 6.88 7.89
C ARG A 199 21.43 7.59 9.09
N PRO A 200 22.01 7.47 10.33
CA PRO A 200 21.62 8.33 11.43
C PRO A 200 21.86 9.77 10.96
N ALA A 201 20.87 10.64 11.20
CA ALA A 201 21.05 12.07 10.98
C ALA A 201 22.34 12.45 11.69
N ALA A 202 23.38 12.85 10.94
CA ALA A 202 24.57 13.43 11.52
C ALA A 202 24.05 14.62 12.33
N ARG A 203 24.10 14.53 13.65
CA ARG A 203 23.86 15.67 14.52
C ARG A 203 24.85 16.71 14.08
N ASP A 204 24.36 17.79 13.55
CA ASP A 204 25.16 18.96 13.24
C ASP A 204 25.63 19.56 14.57
N GLU A 205 26.71 19.01 15.13
CA GLU A 205 27.35 19.50 16.37
C GLU A 205 27.99 20.88 16.16
N SER A 206 27.93 21.42 14.94
CA SER A 206 28.51 22.73 14.61
C SER A 206 27.67 23.92 15.14
N SER A 207 26.41 23.73 15.52
CA SER A 207 25.58 24.84 16.03
C SER A 207 25.59 24.99 17.55
N ALA A 208 26.23 24.08 18.32
CA ALA A 208 26.28 24.13 19.78
C ALA A 208 27.45 24.93 20.35
N ARG A 209 28.29 25.53 19.51
CA ARG A 209 29.40 26.42 19.95
C ARG A 209 29.25 27.85 19.46
N ARG A 210 28.07 28.42 19.57
CA ARG A 210 27.98 29.90 19.62
C ARG A 210 28.07 30.32 21.07
N ALA A 211 29.23 31.01 21.34
CA ALA A 211 29.60 31.58 22.60
C ALA A 211 28.42 32.20 23.36
N ILE A 212 28.27 31.77 24.58
CA ILE A 212 27.54 32.52 25.60
C ILE A 212 28.37 33.80 25.80
N ALA A 213 27.88 34.95 25.28
CA ALA A 213 28.43 36.23 25.56
C ALA A 213 28.29 36.47 27.07
N GLN A 214 29.43 36.66 27.75
CA GLN A 214 29.43 37.05 29.17
C GLN A 214 28.73 38.39 29.31
N PRO A 215 27.82 38.56 30.30
CA PRO A 215 27.26 39.88 30.61
C PRO A 215 28.35 40.80 31.13
N ALA A 216 28.37 42.03 30.63
CA ALA A 216 29.27 43.07 31.05
C ALA A 216 29.10 43.34 32.56
N PRO A 217 30.21 43.63 33.30
CA PRO A 217 30.13 43.96 34.73
C PRO A 217 29.32 45.24 34.94
N ILE A 218 28.36 45.18 35.85
CA ILE A 218 27.56 46.32 36.29
C ILE A 218 28.48 47.24 37.10
N GLY A 219 28.81 48.40 36.55
CA GLY A 219 29.53 49.45 37.24
C GLY A 219 28.77 49.98 38.46
N ILE A 220 29.33 49.79 39.65
CA ILE A 220 28.84 50.40 40.90
C ILE A 220 29.18 51.86 40.85
N ASN A 221 28.21 52.72 40.74
CA ASN A 221 28.37 54.17 40.87
C ASN A 221 28.18 54.55 42.34
N THR A 222 29.31 54.63 43.05
CA THR A 222 29.41 55.22 44.40
C THR A 222 29.70 56.69 44.26
N ASN A 223 28.67 57.51 44.24
CA ASN A 223 28.83 58.93 44.65
C ASN A 223 27.44 59.53 44.90
N ARG A 224 27.07 59.67 46.18
CA ARG A 224 26.37 60.85 46.72
C ARG A 224 26.50 60.86 48.20
N ALA A 225 27.20 61.92 48.61
CA ALA A 225 27.34 62.38 50.01
C ALA A 225 26.06 62.93 50.62
N PRO A 226 25.95 62.98 51.95
CA PRO A 226 24.76 63.36 52.64
C PRO A 226 24.62 64.89 52.71
N VAL A 227 23.37 65.39 52.60
CA VAL A 227 23.05 66.75 52.96
C VAL A 227 22.24 66.71 54.26
N ALA A 228 22.75 67.51 55.20
CA ALA A 228 22.25 67.63 56.55
C ALA A 228 21.02 68.57 56.61
N ALA A 229 20.24 68.27 57.61
CA ALA A 229 19.54 69.13 58.53
C ALA A 229 18.77 70.41 58.08
N GLY A 230 17.60 70.55 58.57
CA GLY A 230 16.75 71.71 58.71
C GLY A 230 15.41 71.27 59.17
#